data_a7db73ae94fe93e05e6e6f84d1795a1a
#
_entry.id   a7db73ae94fe93e05e6e6f84d1795a1a
#
_cell.length_a   1.000
_cell.length_b   1.000
_cell.length_c   1.000
_cell.angle_alpha   90.00
_cell.angle_beta   90.00
_cell.angle_gamma   90.00
#
_symmetry.space_group_name_H-M   'P 1'
#
loop_
_entity.id
_entity.type
_entity.pdbx_description
1 polymer ?
#
loop_
_entity_poly.entity_id
_entity_poly.type
_entity_poly.pdbx_seq_one_letter_code
_entity_poly.pdbx_strand_id
1 'polypeptide(L)'
;SLVGSEMCIRDRWEFYDTFDENDRRRALAQAEYTSKSGATVDLRASGDVGALPLKYGIDPEATGTWAGNDKVLDRYAEVLLFKAEALNELNGPNQGSVDLINDIRKRAFGFGTSLPAIPVFKESFDGEFVDNVIGIFSMNNYDQAGGSAWKYDVDKNNTLNNGNSLHVEVESSGTEFWTLQMRTEPLVAKGRKYSIKMKLKASKDIQFEIRVEGPLSHMESISLKAGEVKEFSTQTGKATEDQNCALFLALGNSGSGYELWIDEIEFTAMEQAADGGDAIIKQLSDFPDKESLRDWILKERGWEFWYEGKRREDLIRMGKYVETGKKYSTNFSEKNLLFPIPTSVIIENSHIEQNPHY
;
A
#
# COMPACT_ATOMS: atom_id res chain seq x y z
N SER A 1 10.29 35.97 10.83
CA SER A 1 10.43 34.53 10.92
C SER A 1 10.00 33.89 9.61
N LEU A 2 10.83 33.05 9.07
CA LEU A 2 10.62 32.29 7.82
C LEU A 2 9.37 31.36 7.84
N VAL A 3 8.79 31.16 8.98
CA VAL A 3 7.63 30.30 9.22
C VAL A 3 6.36 30.84 8.55
N GLY A 4 6.24 32.14 8.37
CA GLY A 4 5.03 32.77 7.82
C GLY A 4 4.85 32.63 6.31
N SER A 5 5.92 32.49 5.53
CA SER A 5 5.82 32.43 4.04
C SER A 5 5.53 31.01 3.51
N GLU A 6 5.93 29.98 4.23
CA GLU A 6 5.62 28.61 3.88
C GLU A 6 4.21 28.19 4.30
N MET A 7 3.71 28.71 5.42
CA MET A 7 2.37 28.40 5.93
C MET A 7 1.25 28.82 4.96
N CYS A 8 1.43 29.89 4.20
CA CYS A 8 0.36 30.44 3.36
C CYS A 8 0.01 29.65 2.10
N ILE A 9 0.87 28.72 1.65
CA ILE A 9 0.66 28.01 0.37
C ILE A 9 0.40 26.51 0.60
N ARG A 10 0.85 25.96 1.69
CA ARG A 10 0.85 24.52 1.95
C ARG A 10 -0.43 23.98 2.58
N ASP A 11 -1.09 24.79 3.39
CA ASP A 11 -2.17 24.33 4.29
C ASP A 11 -3.54 24.83 3.85
N ARG A 12 -3.65 25.43 2.66
CA ARG A 12 -4.94 25.94 2.20
C ARG A 12 -5.81 24.86 1.60
N TRP A 13 -7.08 24.91 1.91
CA TRP A 13 -8.07 23.98 1.38
C TRP A 13 -8.10 23.96 -0.13
N GLU A 14 -7.90 25.11 -0.78
CA GLU A 14 -7.85 25.19 -2.24
C GLU A 14 -6.74 24.33 -2.86
N PHE A 15 -5.60 24.19 -2.19
CA PHE A 15 -4.55 23.28 -2.65
C PHE A 15 -4.87 21.82 -2.30
N TYR A 16 -5.35 21.56 -1.07
CA TYR A 16 -5.78 20.23 -0.64
C TYR A 16 -6.83 19.64 -1.60
N ASP A 17 -7.80 20.46 -2.04
CA ASP A 17 -8.88 20.05 -2.93
C ASP A 17 -8.40 19.78 -4.38
N THR A 18 -7.15 20.11 -4.71
CA THR A 18 -6.55 19.74 -6.00
C THR A 18 -6.04 18.31 -6.04
N PHE A 19 -5.87 17.64 -4.89
CA PHE A 19 -5.53 16.23 -4.87
C PHE A 19 -6.73 15.38 -5.29
N ASP A 20 -6.48 14.42 -6.16
CA ASP A 20 -7.46 13.36 -6.45
C ASP A 20 -7.76 12.53 -5.20
N GLU A 21 -8.99 12.05 -5.05
CA GLU A 21 -9.40 11.24 -3.90
C GLU A 21 -8.60 9.95 -3.75
N ASN A 22 -8.13 9.39 -4.86
CA ASN A 22 -7.33 8.17 -4.92
C ASN A 22 -5.82 8.44 -4.84
N ASP A 23 -5.39 9.70 -4.80
CA ASP A 23 -3.97 10.04 -4.63
C ASP A 23 -3.53 9.77 -3.18
N ARG A 24 -2.68 8.77 -2.99
CA ARG A 24 -2.18 8.38 -1.66
C ARG A 24 -1.43 9.49 -0.94
N ARG A 25 -0.90 10.48 -1.67
CA ARG A 25 -0.24 11.66 -1.10
C ARG A 25 -1.22 12.55 -0.33
N ARG A 26 -2.52 12.51 -0.71
CA ARG A 26 -3.58 13.21 0.02
C ARG A 26 -3.69 12.78 1.48
N ALA A 27 -3.44 11.51 1.78
CA ALA A 27 -3.47 10.98 3.15
C ALA A 27 -2.37 11.58 4.05
N LEU A 28 -1.31 12.15 3.47
CA LEU A 28 -0.27 12.87 4.21
C LEU A 28 -0.71 14.28 4.63
N ALA A 29 -1.85 14.75 4.12
CA ALA A 29 -2.51 16.00 4.47
C ALA A 29 -3.80 15.67 5.21
N GLN A 30 -3.78 15.71 6.54
CA GLN A 30 -4.94 15.33 7.35
C GLN A 30 -5.97 16.46 7.39
N ALA A 31 -7.18 16.18 6.92
CA ALA A 31 -8.34 17.07 7.06
C ALA A 31 -9.05 16.89 8.43
N GLU A 32 -8.83 15.76 9.07
CA GLU A 32 -9.38 15.42 10.39
C GLU A 32 -8.37 14.65 11.23
N TYR A 33 -8.49 14.70 12.53
CA TYR A 33 -7.65 13.91 13.44
C TYR A 33 -8.42 13.52 14.72
N THR A 34 -7.95 12.47 15.38
CA THR A 34 -8.48 12.09 16.70
C THR A 34 -7.70 12.80 17.80
N SER A 35 -8.40 13.59 18.62
CA SER A 35 -7.82 14.30 19.76
C SER A 35 -7.42 13.32 20.88
N LYS A 36 -6.61 13.80 21.83
CA LYS A 36 -6.23 13.01 23.04
C LYS A 36 -7.43 12.55 23.87
N SER A 37 -8.57 13.23 23.77
CA SER A 37 -9.83 12.84 24.43
C SER A 37 -10.63 11.79 23.65
N GLY A 38 -10.16 11.35 22.48
CA GLY A 38 -10.84 10.39 21.61
C GLY A 38 -11.89 11.01 20.68
N ALA A 39 -12.08 12.33 20.69
CA ALA A 39 -12.99 13.00 19.79
C ALA A 39 -12.37 13.23 18.41
N THR A 40 -13.11 13.00 17.35
CA THR A 40 -12.72 13.37 15.98
C THR A 40 -12.89 14.88 15.79
N VAL A 41 -11.84 15.55 15.35
CA VAL A 41 -11.82 16.97 15.04
C VAL A 41 -11.71 17.14 13.52
N ASP A 42 -12.74 17.70 12.91
CA ASP A 42 -12.74 18.14 11.52
C ASP A 42 -12.15 19.55 11.44
N LEU A 43 -10.98 19.69 10.82
CA LEU A 43 -10.27 20.97 10.72
C LEU A 43 -11.01 21.97 9.84
N ARG A 44 -11.70 21.52 8.82
CA ARG A 44 -12.48 22.38 7.93
C ARG A 44 -13.70 22.96 8.65
N ALA A 45 -14.43 22.10 9.35
CA ALA A 45 -15.57 22.52 10.18
C ALA A 45 -15.15 23.42 11.35
N SER A 46 -13.94 23.25 11.87
CA SER A 46 -13.35 24.08 12.95
C SER A 46 -12.88 25.46 12.48
N GLY A 47 -12.92 25.73 11.17
CA GLY A 47 -12.49 27.00 10.59
C GLY A 47 -10.99 27.14 10.38
N ASP A 48 -10.24 26.04 10.44
CA ASP A 48 -8.81 26.04 10.13
C ASP A 48 -8.55 26.39 8.67
N VAL A 49 -7.40 26.99 8.40
CA VAL A 49 -7.05 27.50 7.08
C VAL A 49 -6.68 26.38 6.07
N GLY A 50 -6.43 25.17 6.56
CA GLY A 50 -6.07 24.04 5.73
C GLY A 50 -5.73 22.76 6.50
N ALA A 51 -5.31 21.71 5.78
CA ALA A 51 -5.00 20.42 6.31
C ALA A 51 -3.67 20.36 7.08
N LEU A 52 -3.58 19.49 8.09
CA LEU A 52 -2.36 19.26 8.85
C LEU A 52 -1.36 18.39 8.06
N PRO A 53 -0.08 18.77 8.00
CA PRO A 53 0.94 17.98 7.33
C PRO A 53 1.44 16.83 8.19
N LEU A 54 1.38 15.61 7.66
CA LEU A 54 1.97 14.40 8.25
C LEU A 54 3.13 13.82 7.44
N LYS A 55 3.67 14.59 6.51
CA LYS A 55 4.67 14.07 5.56
C LYS A 55 5.90 13.46 6.21
N TYR A 56 6.32 14.01 7.34
CA TYR A 56 7.49 13.51 8.10
C TYR A 56 7.12 12.58 9.25
N GLY A 57 5.83 12.28 9.40
CA GLY A 57 5.34 11.47 10.52
C GLY A 57 5.45 12.20 11.87
N ILE A 58 5.16 11.45 12.92
CA ILE A 58 5.30 11.93 14.31
C ILE A 58 6.52 11.22 14.89
N ASP A 59 7.48 11.99 15.37
CA ASP A 59 8.60 11.46 16.13
C ASP A 59 8.11 11.06 17.54
N PRO A 60 8.16 9.78 17.91
CA PRO A 60 7.71 9.32 19.22
C PRO A 60 8.61 9.80 20.37
N GLU A 61 9.85 10.23 20.06
CA GLU A 61 10.84 10.72 21.03
C GLU A 61 10.87 12.27 21.08
N ALA A 62 9.96 12.94 20.36
CA ALA A 62 9.92 14.39 20.31
C ALA A 62 9.72 15.01 21.70
N THR A 63 10.57 15.97 22.05
CA THR A 63 10.47 16.75 23.28
C THR A 63 10.11 18.20 22.98
N GLY A 64 8.90 18.61 23.36
CA GLY A 64 8.39 19.96 23.08
C GLY A 64 8.18 20.17 21.59
N THR A 65 8.90 21.15 21.01
CA THR A 65 8.88 21.48 19.58
C THR A 65 10.02 20.85 18.78
N TRP A 66 10.85 20.05 19.41
CA TRP A 66 12.01 19.42 18.81
C TRP A 66 11.69 17.98 18.42
N ALA A 67 11.90 17.67 17.15
CA ALA A 67 11.77 16.34 16.60
C ALA A 67 13.06 15.92 15.90
N GLY A 68 13.44 14.65 16.01
CA GLY A 68 14.62 14.06 15.41
C GLY A 68 14.44 13.63 13.95
N ASN A 69 13.29 13.90 13.34
CA ASN A 69 13.04 13.52 11.95
C ASN A 69 13.98 14.25 11.00
N ASP A 70 14.62 13.50 10.12
CA ASP A 70 15.41 14.05 9.03
C ASP A 70 14.54 14.80 8.03
N LYS A 71 14.96 16.00 7.64
CA LYS A 71 14.34 16.73 6.54
C LYS A 71 15.02 16.37 5.23
N VAL A 72 14.23 15.89 4.29
CA VAL A 72 14.70 15.57 2.94
C VAL A 72 15.04 16.88 2.21
N LEU A 73 16.27 17.00 1.76
CA LEU A 73 16.69 18.13 0.92
C LEU A 73 16.39 17.84 -0.54
N ASP A 74 16.84 16.70 -1.05
CA ASP A 74 16.63 16.26 -2.43
C ASP A 74 16.31 14.76 -2.45
N ARG A 75 15.50 14.33 -3.41
CA ARG A 75 15.12 12.93 -3.58
C ARG A 75 14.90 12.58 -5.05
N TYR A 76 14.93 11.31 -5.36
CA TYR A 76 14.89 10.81 -6.74
C TYR A 76 13.70 11.33 -7.55
N ALA A 77 12.53 11.52 -6.94
CA ALA A 77 11.36 12.10 -7.61
C ALA A 77 11.66 13.52 -8.14
N GLU A 78 12.51 14.32 -7.47
CA GLU A 78 12.90 15.63 -7.93
C GLU A 78 13.77 15.56 -9.18
N VAL A 79 14.71 14.62 -9.22
CA VAL A 79 15.55 14.37 -10.41
C VAL A 79 14.67 13.99 -11.61
N LEU A 80 13.67 13.11 -11.40
CA LEU A 80 12.75 12.69 -12.46
C LEU A 80 11.94 13.88 -13.01
N LEU A 81 11.38 14.70 -12.13
CA LEU A 81 10.56 15.86 -12.55
C LEU A 81 11.39 16.99 -13.12
N PHE A 82 12.62 17.21 -12.66
CA PHE A 82 13.55 18.14 -13.34
C PHE A 82 13.96 17.63 -14.72
N LYS A 83 14.19 16.33 -14.87
CA LYS A 83 14.47 15.74 -16.18
C LYS A 83 13.27 15.90 -17.13
N ALA A 84 12.04 15.65 -16.63
CA ALA A 84 10.83 15.84 -17.43
C ALA A 84 10.68 17.28 -17.90
N GLU A 85 10.95 18.25 -17.02
CA GLU A 85 10.92 19.67 -17.33
C GLU A 85 11.99 20.03 -18.35
N ALA A 86 13.24 19.64 -18.14
CA ALA A 86 14.33 19.92 -19.07
C ALA A 86 14.06 19.36 -20.47
N LEU A 87 13.53 18.16 -20.58
CA LEU A 87 13.15 17.55 -21.86
C LEU A 87 12.04 18.35 -22.55
N ASN A 88 11.05 18.82 -21.78
CA ASN A 88 10.00 19.69 -22.32
C ASN A 88 10.55 21.04 -22.78
N GLU A 89 11.46 21.64 -22.00
CA GLU A 89 12.07 22.94 -22.35
C GLU A 89 12.92 22.86 -23.61
N LEU A 90 13.60 21.75 -23.82
CA LEU A 90 14.43 21.53 -25.01
C LEU A 90 13.62 21.17 -26.25
N ASN A 91 12.67 20.28 -26.13
CA ASN A 91 12.06 19.59 -27.26
C ASN A 91 10.55 19.88 -27.44
N GLY A 92 9.93 20.62 -26.51
CA GLY A 92 8.47 20.67 -26.39
C GLY A 92 7.91 19.36 -25.81
N PRO A 93 6.55 19.20 -25.85
CA PRO A 93 5.92 17.99 -25.36
C PRO A 93 6.49 16.74 -26.03
N ASN A 94 6.90 15.77 -25.23
CA ASN A 94 7.51 14.53 -25.72
C ASN A 94 7.20 13.37 -24.78
N GLN A 95 7.21 12.15 -25.32
CA GLN A 95 6.86 10.95 -24.57
C GLN A 95 7.78 10.72 -23.36
N GLY A 96 9.08 11.03 -23.47
CA GLY A 96 10.01 10.88 -22.36
C GLY A 96 9.66 11.73 -21.14
N SER A 97 9.17 12.96 -21.32
CA SER A 97 8.68 13.80 -20.23
C SER A 97 7.41 13.23 -19.62
N VAL A 98 6.48 12.74 -20.45
CA VAL A 98 5.20 12.17 -20.01
C VAL A 98 5.44 10.87 -19.22
N ASP A 99 6.36 10.01 -19.66
CA ASP A 99 6.70 8.77 -18.97
C ASP A 99 7.25 9.04 -17.55
N LEU A 100 8.14 10.02 -17.42
CA LEU A 100 8.69 10.41 -16.12
C LEU A 100 7.63 10.95 -15.15
N ILE A 101 6.67 11.73 -15.65
CA ILE A 101 5.51 12.18 -14.88
C ILE A 101 4.66 10.97 -14.47
N ASN A 102 4.40 10.06 -15.40
CA ASN A 102 3.60 8.88 -15.14
C ASN A 102 4.25 7.93 -14.12
N ASP A 103 5.56 7.84 -14.07
CA ASP A 103 6.26 7.06 -13.03
C ASP A 103 5.98 7.61 -11.62
N ILE A 104 5.96 8.93 -11.46
CA ILE A 104 5.56 9.57 -10.20
C ILE A 104 4.08 9.30 -9.90
N ARG A 105 3.21 9.49 -10.89
CA ARG A 105 1.76 9.28 -10.74
C ARG A 105 1.41 7.84 -10.42
N LYS A 106 2.00 6.88 -11.13
CA LYS A 106 1.81 5.45 -10.84
C LYS A 106 2.11 5.13 -9.38
N ARG A 107 3.22 5.62 -8.84
CA ARG A 107 3.56 5.45 -7.45
C ARG A 107 2.55 6.15 -6.52
N ALA A 108 2.20 7.41 -6.82
CA ALA A 108 1.29 8.23 -6.02
C ALA A 108 -0.11 7.62 -5.90
N PHE A 109 -0.60 7.01 -6.95
CA PHE A 109 -1.90 6.33 -6.96
C PHE A 109 -1.80 4.82 -6.66
N GLY A 110 -0.60 4.33 -6.40
CA GLY A 110 -0.37 2.90 -6.19
C GLY A 110 -0.43 2.08 -7.46
N PHE A 111 -0.32 2.75 -8.62
CA PHE A 111 -0.23 2.10 -9.92
C PHE A 111 1.23 1.90 -10.34
N GLY A 112 1.51 0.77 -10.96
CA GLY A 112 2.77 0.58 -11.71
C GLY A 112 3.99 0.15 -10.93
N THR A 113 3.89 -0.23 -9.66
CA THR A 113 4.61 -1.37 -9.18
C THR A 113 3.62 -2.51 -9.20
N SER A 114 3.73 -3.41 -10.15
CA SER A 114 3.24 -4.76 -9.91
C SER A 114 3.84 -5.13 -8.57
N LEU A 115 3.00 -5.24 -7.53
CA LEU A 115 3.48 -5.78 -6.28
C LEU A 115 3.87 -7.21 -6.62
N PRO A 116 5.15 -7.60 -6.52
CA PRO A 116 5.56 -8.94 -6.93
C PRO A 116 4.76 -9.96 -6.16
N ALA A 117 4.60 -11.14 -6.71
CA ALA A 117 4.11 -12.27 -5.95
C ALA A 117 5.02 -12.46 -4.74
N ILE A 118 4.44 -12.48 -3.55
CA ILE A 118 5.18 -12.65 -2.28
C ILE A 118 4.59 -13.85 -1.57
N PRO A 119 5.37 -14.93 -1.34
CA PRO A 119 4.93 -16.00 -0.46
C PRO A 119 4.57 -15.45 0.92
N VAL A 120 3.35 -15.69 1.37
CA VAL A 120 2.94 -15.39 2.76
C VAL A 120 3.50 -16.51 3.65
N PHE A 121 3.34 -17.75 3.20
CA PHE A 121 4.01 -18.90 3.77
C PHE A 121 4.14 -20.03 2.74
N LYS A 122 5.06 -20.95 3.05
CA LYS A 122 5.20 -22.26 2.44
C LYS A 122 5.41 -23.29 3.56
N GLU A 123 4.67 -24.37 3.52
CA GLU A 123 4.77 -25.47 4.50
C GLU A 123 5.02 -26.79 3.79
N SER A 124 6.04 -27.51 4.21
CA SER A 124 6.49 -28.78 3.66
C SER A 124 6.50 -29.93 4.69
N PHE A 125 6.00 -29.67 5.91
CA PHE A 125 5.85 -30.63 6.99
C PHE A 125 7.13 -31.39 7.37
N ASP A 126 8.28 -30.74 7.26
CA ASP A 126 9.58 -31.30 7.68
C ASP A 126 9.79 -31.26 9.19
N GLY A 127 8.90 -30.56 9.91
CA GLY A 127 8.91 -30.43 11.37
C GLY A 127 8.26 -31.61 12.10
N GLU A 128 8.10 -31.46 13.40
CA GLU A 128 7.39 -32.39 14.28
C GLU A 128 6.17 -31.71 14.90
N PHE A 129 5.18 -32.51 15.29
CA PHE A 129 4.04 -32.00 16.05
C PHE A 129 4.44 -31.57 17.46
N VAL A 130 3.93 -30.42 17.87
CA VAL A 130 3.88 -29.98 19.26
C VAL A 130 2.39 -29.87 19.62
N ASP A 131 1.94 -30.75 20.46
CA ASP A 131 0.51 -30.98 20.75
C ASP A 131 -0.28 -31.23 19.44
N ASN A 132 -1.20 -30.33 19.09
CA ASN A 132 -2.00 -30.39 17.86
C ASN A 132 -1.51 -29.42 16.78
N VAL A 133 -0.27 -28.94 16.85
CA VAL A 133 0.28 -27.95 15.90
C VAL A 133 1.48 -28.52 15.18
N ILE A 134 1.52 -28.38 13.86
CA ILE A 134 2.68 -28.61 13.02
C ILE A 134 2.95 -27.39 12.14
N GLY A 135 4.19 -26.86 12.21
CA GLY A 135 4.53 -25.61 11.54
C GLY A 135 3.59 -24.49 11.96
N ILE A 136 2.81 -23.97 11.03
CA ILE A 136 1.83 -22.89 11.25
C ILE A 136 0.38 -23.39 11.31
N PHE A 137 0.18 -24.71 11.20
CA PHE A 137 -1.16 -25.31 11.16
C PHE A 137 -1.54 -25.95 12.49
N SER A 138 -2.78 -25.73 12.93
CA SER A 138 -3.43 -26.40 14.06
C SER A 138 -4.42 -27.44 13.54
N MET A 139 -4.45 -28.59 14.20
CA MET A 139 -5.35 -29.70 13.91
C MET A 139 -6.49 -29.70 14.93
N ASN A 140 -7.70 -29.30 14.50
CA ASN A 140 -8.82 -29.04 15.37
C ASN A 140 -9.97 -30.04 15.14
N ASN A 141 -10.46 -30.65 16.21
CA ASN A 141 -11.67 -31.45 16.22
C ASN A 141 -12.72 -30.76 17.10
N TYR A 142 -13.76 -30.20 16.47
CA TYR A 142 -14.80 -29.42 17.14
C TYR A 142 -16.03 -30.26 17.54
N ASP A 143 -16.08 -31.52 17.15
CA ASP A 143 -17.23 -32.40 17.44
C ASP A 143 -16.83 -33.80 17.88
N GLN A 144 -15.93 -33.89 18.85
CA GLN A 144 -15.53 -35.19 19.43
C GLN A 144 -16.72 -35.92 20.07
N ALA A 145 -17.65 -35.18 20.70
CA ALA A 145 -18.83 -35.74 21.33
C ALA A 145 -19.86 -36.25 20.30
N GLY A 146 -19.87 -35.69 19.08
CA GLY A 146 -20.69 -36.15 17.94
C GLY A 146 -20.06 -37.29 17.17
N GLY A 147 -18.92 -37.81 17.61
CA GLY A 147 -18.26 -38.99 17.06
C GLY A 147 -17.28 -38.73 15.91
N SER A 148 -16.88 -37.45 15.66
CA SER A 148 -15.78 -37.18 14.76
C SER A 148 -14.45 -37.58 15.37
N ALA A 149 -13.58 -38.27 14.62
CA ALA A 149 -12.30 -38.77 15.06
C ALA A 149 -11.29 -38.83 13.93
N TRP A 150 -10.09 -38.40 14.21
CA TRP A 150 -8.94 -38.47 13.32
C TRP A 150 -7.64 -38.66 14.11
N LYS A 151 -6.62 -39.13 13.38
CA LYS A 151 -5.22 -39.15 13.84
C LYS A 151 -4.37 -38.45 12.79
N TYR A 152 -3.24 -37.97 13.19
CA TYR A 152 -2.31 -37.29 12.29
C TYR A 152 -0.88 -37.41 12.76
N ASP A 153 0.04 -37.56 11.82
CA ASP A 153 1.48 -37.65 12.04
C ASP A 153 2.23 -37.12 10.83
N VAL A 154 3.55 -37.15 10.85
CA VAL A 154 4.40 -36.84 9.70
C VAL A 154 4.80 -38.13 9.00
N ASP A 155 4.33 -38.33 7.80
CA ASP A 155 4.78 -39.43 6.92
C ASP A 155 6.18 -39.12 6.37
N LYS A 156 7.14 -39.97 6.73
CA LYS A 156 8.53 -39.92 6.29
C LYS A 156 8.83 -40.90 5.14
N ASN A 157 7.81 -41.54 4.58
CA ASN A 157 7.94 -42.55 3.52
C ASN A 157 7.93 -42.00 2.11
N ASN A 158 7.99 -40.68 1.94
CA ASN A 158 7.98 -40.02 0.64
C ASN A 158 6.74 -40.37 -0.20
N THR A 159 5.56 -40.47 0.42
CA THR A 159 4.30 -40.90 -0.20
C THR A 159 3.83 -39.99 -1.32
N LEU A 160 4.21 -38.68 -1.25
CA LEU A 160 3.92 -37.67 -2.28
C LEU A 160 5.09 -37.41 -3.25
N ASN A 161 6.16 -38.21 -3.18
CA ASN A 161 7.37 -38.07 -3.99
C ASN A 161 8.11 -36.72 -3.79
N ASN A 162 8.05 -36.16 -2.56
CA ASN A 162 8.63 -34.87 -2.26
C ASN A 162 9.20 -34.72 -0.82
N GLY A 163 9.60 -35.84 -0.21
CA GLY A 163 10.09 -35.84 1.17
C GLY A 163 9.00 -36.18 2.17
N ASN A 164 8.98 -35.46 3.30
CA ASN A 164 7.95 -35.64 4.32
C ASN A 164 6.61 -35.06 3.83
N SER A 165 5.53 -35.51 4.44
CA SER A 165 4.19 -34.96 4.23
C SER A 165 3.37 -35.10 5.51
N LEU A 166 2.37 -34.25 5.66
CA LEU A 166 1.35 -34.45 6.70
C LEU A 166 0.50 -35.66 6.32
N HIS A 167 0.40 -36.62 7.21
CA HIS A 167 -0.50 -37.77 7.10
C HIS A 167 -1.66 -37.60 8.07
N VAL A 168 -2.88 -37.78 7.59
CA VAL A 168 -4.12 -37.69 8.36
C VAL A 168 -4.94 -38.94 8.13
N GLU A 169 -5.25 -39.65 9.20
CA GLU A 169 -6.18 -40.77 9.20
C GLU A 169 -7.53 -40.30 9.74
N VAL A 170 -8.55 -40.21 8.88
CA VAL A 170 -9.90 -39.82 9.28
C VAL A 170 -10.71 -41.07 9.58
N GLU A 171 -10.90 -41.36 10.84
CA GLU A 171 -11.73 -42.50 11.30
C GLU A 171 -13.21 -42.22 11.12
N SER A 172 -13.64 -40.99 11.45
CA SER A 172 -14.98 -40.46 11.24
C SER A 172 -14.95 -38.94 11.07
N SER A 173 -15.49 -38.41 9.99
CA SER A 173 -15.44 -36.97 9.72
C SER A 173 -16.55 -36.16 10.42
N GLY A 174 -17.55 -36.81 11.03
CA GLY A 174 -18.76 -36.14 11.49
C GLY A 174 -19.71 -35.79 10.35
N THR A 175 -20.73 -34.99 10.63
CA THR A 175 -21.79 -34.61 9.68
C THR A 175 -21.64 -33.21 9.12
N GLU A 176 -20.92 -32.34 9.79
CA GLU A 176 -20.76 -30.94 9.43
C GLU A 176 -19.36 -30.64 8.90
N PHE A 177 -19.24 -29.80 7.89
CA PHE A 177 -17.97 -29.46 7.25
C PHE A 177 -16.90 -28.93 8.22
N TRP A 178 -17.34 -28.27 9.28
CA TRP A 178 -16.47 -27.59 10.24
C TRP A 178 -15.94 -28.51 11.36
N THR A 179 -16.37 -29.75 11.45
CA THR A 179 -16.02 -30.65 12.58
C THR A 179 -14.54 -30.99 12.68
N LEU A 180 -13.89 -31.25 11.57
CA LEU A 180 -12.45 -31.47 11.48
C LEU A 180 -11.80 -30.40 10.61
N GLN A 181 -10.86 -29.64 11.18
CA GLN A 181 -10.16 -28.56 10.48
C GLN A 181 -8.66 -28.61 10.67
N MET A 182 -7.92 -28.63 9.57
CA MET A 182 -6.54 -28.23 9.53
C MET A 182 -6.50 -26.72 9.22
N ARG A 183 -6.07 -25.88 10.18
CA ARG A 183 -6.30 -24.43 10.15
C ARG A 183 -5.05 -23.61 10.41
N THR A 184 -4.92 -22.48 9.72
CA THR A 184 -3.95 -21.42 9.99
C THR A 184 -4.60 -20.03 9.82
N GLU A 185 -3.94 -18.98 10.34
CA GLU A 185 -4.49 -17.61 10.31
C GLU A 185 -3.49 -16.61 9.73
N PRO A 186 -3.20 -16.67 8.41
CA PRO A 186 -2.28 -15.76 7.78
C PRO A 186 -2.83 -14.33 7.70
N LEU A 187 -1.91 -13.35 7.81
CA LEU A 187 -2.21 -11.94 7.57
C LEU A 187 -2.36 -11.68 6.06
N VAL A 188 -3.42 -10.98 5.69
CA VAL A 188 -3.68 -10.57 4.31
C VAL A 188 -3.77 -9.05 4.19
N ALA A 189 -3.40 -8.53 3.02
CA ALA A 189 -3.40 -7.10 2.73
C ALA A 189 -4.61 -6.72 1.87
N LYS A 190 -5.29 -5.64 2.25
CA LYS A 190 -6.43 -5.08 1.53
C LYS A 190 -6.15 -4.91 0.03
N GLY A 191 -7.10 -5.32 -0.79
CA GLY A 191 -7.05 -5.19 -2.24
C GLY A 191 -6.20 -6.25 -2.95
N ARG A 192 -5.42 -7.10 -2.24
CA ARG A 192 -4.64 -8.18 -2.86
C ARG A 192 -5.46 -9.45 -3.05
N LYS A 193 -5.14 -10.15 -4.13
CA LYS A 193 -5.57 -11.54 -4.36
C LYS A 193 -4.48 -12.50 -3.91
N TYR A 194 -4.88 -13.71 -3.60
CA TYR A 194 -3.98 -14.76 -3.14
C TYR A 194 -4.17 -16.03 -3.95
N SER A 195 -3.09 -16.77 -4.15
CA SER A 195 -3.14 -18.14 -4.67
C SER A 195 -2.85 -19.11 -3.55
N ILE A 196 -3.53 -20.24 -3.58
CA ILE A 196 -3.32 -21.37 -2.68
C ILE A 196 -2.93 -22.56 -3.55
N LYS A 197 -1.82 -23.23 -3.21
CA LYS A 197 -1.38 -24.44 -3.88
C LYS A 197 -1.09 -25.50 -2.85
N MET A 198 -1.29 -26.76 -3.19
CA MET A 198 -0.91 -27.89 -2.37
C MET A 198 -0.85 -29.18 -3.18
N LYS A 199 -0.15 -30.16 -2.65
CA LYS A 199 -0.10 -31.52 -3.20
C LYS A 199 -0.87 -32.44 -2.25
N LEU A 200 -1.74 -33.27 -2.84
CA LEU A 200 -2.72 -34.08 -2.09
C LEU A 200 -2.76 -35.50 -2.65
N LYS A 201 -2.99 -36.48 -1.74
CA LYS A 201 -3.30 -37.87 -2.10
C LYS A 201 -4.22 -38.45 -1.06
N ALA A 202 -5.20 -39.27 -1.46
CA ALA A 202 -6.10 -39.96 -0.56
C ALA A 202 -6.12 -41.46 -0.85
N SER A 203 -6.37 -42.27 0.19
CA SER A 203 -6.52 -43.72 0.08
C SER A 203 -7.85 -44.17 -0.52
N LYS A 204 -8.85 -43.27 -0.52
CA LYS A 204 -10.20 -43.46 -1.08
C LYS A 204 -10.61 -42.27 -1.92
N ASP A 205 -11.68 -42.44 -2.74
CA ASP A 205 -12.37 -41.31 -3.35
C ASP A 205 -13.01 -40.48 -2.25
N ILE A 206 -12.58 -39.22 -2.12
CA ILE A 206 -13.12 -38.28 -1.11
C ILE A 206 -13.36 -36.91 -1.73
N GLN A 207 -14.22 -36.13 -1.06
CA GLN A 207 -14.44 -34.72 -1.36
C GLN A 207 -14.49 -33.93 -0.05
N PHE A 208 -13.82 -32.80 -0.03
CA PHE A 208 -13.82 -31.86 1.08
C PHE A 208 -13.64 -30.44 0.55
N GLU A 209 -13.61 -29.45 1.42
CA GLU A 209 -13.52 -28.05 1.01
C GLU A 209 -12.26 -27.40 1.57
N ILE A 210 -11.67 -26.52 0.76
CA ILE A 210 -10.79 -25.47 1.25
C ILE A 210 -11.60 -24.20 1.44
N ARG A 211 -11.43 -23.57 2.60
CA ARG A 211 -12.10 -22.33 2.95
C ARG A 211 -11.14 -21.28 3.42
N VAL A 212 -11.43 -20.05 3.03
CA VAL A 212 -10.78 -18.86 3.58
C VAL A 212 -11.90 -17.95 4.07
N GLU A 213 -11.91 -17.62 5.35
CA GLU A 213 -12.94 -16.81 5.99
C GLU A 213 -12.34 -15.53 6.58
N GLY A 214 -13.15 -14.48 6.66
CA GLY A 214 -12.73 -13.15 7.11
C GLY A 214 -12.56 -12.18 5.95
N PRO A 215 -11.46 -11.40 5.90
CA PRO A 215 -11.21 -10.41 4.84
C PRO A 215 -11.17 -11.00 3.43
N LEU A 216 -10.82 -12.29 3.32
CA LEU A 216 -10.96 -13.10 2.12
C LEU A 216 -12.13 -14.05 2.33
N SER A 217 -13.12 -13.98 1.45
CA SER A 217 -14.18 -14.98 1.38
C SER A 217 -13.96 -15.84 0.16
N HIS A 218 -13.50 -17.07 0.38
CA HIS A 218 -13.24 -18.03 -0.68
C HIS A 218 -13.56 -19.45 -0.22
N MET A 219 -14.18 -20.22 -1.09
CA MET A 219 -14.49 -21.61 -0.85
C MET A 219 -14.36 -22.38 -2.15
N GLU A 220 -13.71 -23.52 -2.11
CA GLU A 220 -13.61 -24.42 -3.24
C GLU A 220 -13.62 -25.87 -2.81
N SER A 221 -14.33 -26.70 -3.56
CA SER A 221 -14.42 -28.13 -3.32
C SER A 221 -13.26 -28.88 -3.96
N ILE A 222 -12.62 -29.74 -3.19
CA ILE A 222 -11.50 -30.59 -3.61
C ILE A 222 -11.99 -32.02 -3.70
N SER A 223 -11.96 -32.62 -4.88
CA SER A 223 -12.25 -34.04 -5.10
C SER A 223 -10.95 -34.78 -5.40
N LEU A 224 -10.68 -35.85 -4.67
CA LEU A 224 -9.54 -36.73 -4.84
C LEU A 224 -10.00 -38.13 -5.26
N LYS A 225 -9.23 -38.76 -6.15
CA LYS A 225 -9.37 -40.16 -6.52
C LYS A 225 -8.40 -41.03 -5.75
N ALA A 226 -8.86 -42.21 -5.35
CA ALA A 226 -8.08 -43.15 -4.57
C ALA A 226 -6.70 -43.42 -5.19
N GLY A 227 -5.65 -43.17 -4.43
CA GLY A 227 -4.26 -43.44 -4.82
C GLY A 227 -3.61 -42.44 -5.78
N GLU A 228 -4.37 -41.52 -6.37
CA GLU A 228 -3.84 -40.51 -7.27
C GLU A 228 -3.26 -39.32 -6.51
N VAL A 229 -2.11 -38.81 -6.93
CA VAL A 229 -1.54 -37.54 -6.46
C VAL A 229 -2.15 -36.42 -7.25
N LYS A 230 -2.72 -35.44 -6.56
CA LYS A 230 -3.31 -34.24 -7.15
C LYS A 230 -2.52 -33.00 -6.74
N GLU A 231 -2.10 -32.22 -7.73
CA GLU A 231 -1.66 -30.85 -7.53
C GLU A 231 -2.91 -29.95 -7.59
N PHE A 232 -3.25 -29.36 -6.46
CA PHE A 232 -4.37 -28.44 -6.34
C PHE A 232 -3.89 -27.00 -6.40
N SER A 233 -4.63 -26.15 -7.08
CA SER A 233 -4.36 -24.71 -7.12
C SER A 233 -5.67 -23.94 -7.25
N THR A 234 -5.83 -22.91 -6.45
CA THR A 234 -6.96 -21.97 -6.54
C THR A 234 -6.53 -20.53 -6.30
N GLN A 235 -7.41 -19.57 -6.60
CA GLN A 235 -7.18 -18.15 -6.39
C GLN A 235 -8.37 -17.50 -5.68
N THR A 236 -8.08 -16.64 -4.72
CA THR A 236 -9.11 -15.90 -3.98
C THR A 236 -9.57 -14.65 -4.71
N GLY A 237 -10.67 -14.04 -4.25
CA GLY A 237 -10.99 -12.63 -4.52
C GLY A 237 -9.98 -11.67 -3.86
N LYS A 238 -10.25 -10.37 -3.97
CA LYS A 238 -9.46 -9.33 -3.28
C LYS A 238 -9.81 -9.30 -1.79
N ALA A 239 -8.82 -9.20 -0.92
CA ALA A 239 -9.04 -8.97 0.51
C ALA A 239 -9.71 -7.61 0.75
N THR A 240 -10.67 -7.57 1.65
CA THR A 240 -11.44 -6.35 1.96
C THR A 240 -10.75 -5.45 2.98
N GLU A 241 -9.88 -6.03 3.82
CA GLU A 241 -9.19 -5.34 4.92
C GLU A 241 -7.78 -5.92 5.14
N ASP A 242 -6.93 -5.17 5.85
CA ASP A 242 -5.63 -5.61 6.36
C ASP A 242 -5.83 -6.35 7.69
N GLN A 243 -6.05 -7.65 7.64
CA GLN A 243 -6.36 -8.46 8.82
C GLN A 243 -5.99 -9.93 8.60
N ASN A 244 -5.89 -10.70 9.70
CA ASN A 244 -5.77 -12.16 9.58
C ASN A 244 -7.05 -12.76 9.00
N CYS A 245 -6.88 -13.72 8.10
CA CYS A 245 -7.96 -14.57 7.62
C CYS A 245 -7.81 -15.98 8.21
N ALA A 246 -8.92 -16.71 8.29
CA ALA A 246 -8.89 -18.13 8.63
C ALA A 246 -8.77 -18.95 7.35
N LEU A 247 -7.63 -19.59 7.11
CA LEU A 247 -7.43 -20.55 6.02
C LEU A 247 -7.49 -21.96 6.59
N PHE A 248 -8.38 -22.81 6.08
CA PHE A 248 -8.49 -24.18 6.57
C PHE A 248 -8.97 -25.17 5.53
N LEU A 249 -8.51 -26.42 5.67
CA LEU A 249 -9.11 -27.57 5.02
C LEU A 249 -10.22 -28.10 5.94
N ALA A 250 -11.44 -28.11 5.41
CA ALA A 250 -12.65 -28.54 6.09
C ALA A 250 -12.88 -30.04 5.80
N LEU A 251 -12.36 -30.92 6.63
CA LEU A 251 -12.44 -32.37 6.48
C LEU A 251 -13.70 -32.98 7.10
N GLY A 252 -14.53 -32.18 7.75
CA GLY A 252 -15.85 -32.62 8.20
C GLY A 252 -16.74 -33.00 7.03
N ASN A 253 -17.61 -33.99 7.23
CA ASN A 253 -18.53 -34.52 6.20
C ASN A 253 -17.83 -35.07 4.93
N SER A 254 -16.54 -35.44 5.01
CA SER A 254 -15.76 -35.95 3.88
C SER A 254 -15.77 -37.50 3.77
N GLY A 255 -16.45 -38.17 4.70
CA GLY A 255 -16.50 -39.63 4.79
C GLY A 255 -15.66 -40.19 5.94
N SER A 256 -15.50 -41.49 5.98
CA SER A 256 -14.86 -42.20 7.10
C SER A 256 -13.90 -43.31 6.63
N GLY A 257 -12.92 -43.58 7.44
CA GLY A 257 -11.97 -44.67 7.25
C GLY A 257 -11.09 -44.48 6.03
N TYR A 258 -10.52 -43.27 5.83
CA TYR A 258 -9.57 -42.96 4.76
C TYR A 258 -8.34 -42.30 5.33
N GLU A 259 -7.27 -42.33 4.53
CA GLU A 259 -6.04 -41.65 4.78
C GLU A 259 -5.86 -40.51 3.75
N LEU A 260 -5.29 -39.38 4.20
CA LEU A 260 -5.01 -38.21 3.40
C LEU A 260 -3.57 -37.76 3.63
N TRP A 261 -2.81 -37.55 2.58
CA TRP A 261 -1.47 -36.97 2.61
C TRP A 261 -1.52 -35.57 1.99
N ILE A 262 -0.87 -34.63 2.66
CA ILE A 262 -0.85 -33.21 2.28
C ILE A 262 0.59 -32.71 2.34
N ASP A 263 1.01 -31.97 1.30
CA ASP A 263 2.34 -31.37 1.25
C ASP A 263 2.36 -30.13 0.36
N GLU A 264 3.49 -29.40 0.40
CA GLU A 264 3.76 -28.20 -0.40
C GLU A 264 2.62 -27.18 -0.36
N ILE A 265 2.10 -26.86 0.82
CA ILE A 265 1.09 -25.82 0.92
C ILE A 265 1.76 -24.48 0.77
N GLU A 266 1.40 -23.78 -0.28
CA GLU A 266 1.82 -22.40 -0.53
C GLU A 266 0.61 -21.46 -0.48
N PHE A 267 0.70 -20.40 0.31
CA PHE A 267 -0.21 -19.26 0.28
C PHE A 267 0.58 -18.03 -0.16
N THR A 268 0.28 -17.54 -1.35
CA THR A 268 1.08 -16.50 -1.99
C THR A 268 0.20 -15.33 -2.35
N ALA A 269 0.59 -14.12 -1.89
CA ALA A 269 0.02 -12.90 -2.42
C ALA A 269 0.37 -12.79 -3.91
N MET A 270 -0.64 -12.79 -4.77
CA MET A 270 -0.45 -12.77 -6.22
C MET A 270 0.17 -11.46 -6.67
N GLU A 271 0.86 -11.51 -7.82
CA GLU A 271 1.21 -10.28 -8.51
C GLU A 271 -0.06 -9.45 -8.74
N GLN A 272 -0.04 -8.22 -8.26
CA GLN A 272 -1.12 -7.27 -8.49
C GLN A 272 -0.65 -6.33 -9.59
N ALA A 273 -1.19 -6.54 -10.80
CA ALA A 273 -1.11 -5.51 -11.82
C ALA A 273 -1.74 -4.23 -11.27
N ALA A 274 -1.13 -3.10 -11.57
CA ALA A 274 -1.69 -1.82 -11.23
C ALA A 274 -3.11 -1.70 -11.81
N ASP A 275 -4.11 -1.61 -10.95
CA ASP A 275 -5.45 -1.16 -11.36
C ASP A 275 -5.33 0.34 -11.68
N GLY A 276 -4.91 0.68 -12.90
CA GLY A 276 -4.81 2.05 -13.39
C GLY A 276 -5.98 2.35 -14.30
N GLY A 277 -6.92 3.17 -13.85
CA GLY A 277 -7.83 3.81 -14.79
C GLY A 277 -7.02 4.74 -15.71
N ASP A 278 -7.26 4.68 -17.02
CA ASP A 278 -6.59 5.50 -18.05
C ASP A 278 -6.61 7.00 -17.73
N ALA A 279 -7.58 7.47 -16.93
CA ALA A 279 -7.73 8.85 -16.50
C ALA A 279 -6.58 9.39 -15.63
N ILE A 280 -5.85 8.51 -14.93
CA ILE A 280 -4.76 8.91 -14.02
C ILE A 280 -3.44 9.01 -14.78
N ILE A 281 -3.23 8.14 -15.75
CA ILE A 281 -2.05 8.11 -16.62
C ILE A 281 -2.20 9.17 -17.70
N LYS A 282 -1.21 10.05 -17.82
CA LYS A 282 -1.20 11.10 -18.82
C LYS A 282 -0.74 10.59 -20.17
N GLN A 283 -1.37 11.11 -21.22
CA GLN A 283 -1.00 10.83 -22.60
C GLN A 283 -0.30 12.07 -23.21
N LEU A 284 0.56 11.85 -24.20
CA LEU A 284 1.20 12.96 -24.88
C LEU A 284 0.17 13.92 -25.51
N SER A 285 -0.96 13.39 -25.96
CA SER A 285 -2.09 14.16 -26.52
C SER A 285 -2.76 15.11 -25.52
N ASP A 286 -2.54 14.95 -24.21
CA ASP A 286 -3.06 15.85 -23.18
C ASP A 286 -2.32 17.20 -23.19
N PHE A 287 -1.18 17.29 -23.87
CA PHE A 287 -0.28 18.43 -23.84
C PHE A 287 -0.05 18.98 -25.25
N PRO A 288 -0.92 19.90 -25.72
CA PRO A 288 -0.84 20.45 -27.08
C PRO A 288 0.42 21.32 -27.30
N ASP A 289 0.99 21.86 -26.23
CA ASP A 289 2.13 22.76 -26.31
C ASP A 289 3.04 22.67 -25.08
N LYS A 290 4.18 23.34 -25.16
CA LYS A 290 5.22 23.37 -24.15
C LYS A 290 4.73 23.94 -22.80
N GLU A 291 3.86 24.95 -22.85
CA GLU A 291 3.35 25.59 -21.65
C GLU A 291 2.39 24.68 -20.89
N SER A 292 1.51 23.98 -21.58
CA SER A 292 0.57 23.03 -20.98
C SER A 292 1.27 21.90 -20.22
N LEU A 293 2.35 21.35 -20.79
CA LEU A 293 3.15 20.32 -20.11
C LEU A 293 3.95 20.92 -18.95
N ARG A 294 4.51 22.14 -19.10
CA ARG A 294 5.21 22.84 -18.01
C ARG A 294 4.27 23.10 -16.83
N ASP A 295 3.06 23.59 -17.09
CA ASP A 295 2.07 23.84 -16.06
C ASP A 295 1.62 22.55 -15.37
N TRP A 296 1.56 21.44 -16.11
CA TRP A 296 1.28 20.13 -15.52
C TRP A 296 2.43 19.64 -14.63
N ILE A 297 3.68 19.76 -15.07
CA ILE A 297 4.86 19.45 -14.25
C ILE A 297 4.84 20.27 -12.95
N LEU A 298 4.51 21.55 -13.03
CA LEU A 298 4.39 22.42 -11.87
C LEU A 298 3.31 21.95 -10.88
N LYS A 299 2.18 21.43 -11.39
CA LYS A 299 1.13 20.82 -10.56
C LYS A 299 1.63 19.54 -9.90
N GLU A 300 2.22 18.64 -10.67
CA GLU A 300 2.75 17.37 -10.16
C GLU A 300 3.82 17.58 -9.09
N ARG A 301 4.73 18.55 -9.33
CA ARG A 301 5.72 18.96 -8.32
C ARG A 301 5.06 19.52 -7.07
N GLY A 302 3.96 20.24 -7.19
CA GLY A 302 3.18 20.75 -6.05
C GLY A 302 2.66 19.64 -5.16
N TRP A 303 2.04 18.61 -5.75
CA TRP A 303 1.55 17.43 -5.02
C TRP A 303 2.68 16.57 -4.45
N GLU A 304 3.74 16.37 -5.24
CA GLU A 304 4.85 15.50 -4.89
C GLU A 304 5.70 16.07 -3.76
N PHE A 305 6.01 17.37 -3.81
CA PHE A 305 6.87 18.05 -2.83
C PHE A 305 6.08 18.91 -1.84
N TRP A 306 4.79 18.61 -1.70
CA TRP A 306 3.98 19.24 -0.66
C TRP A 306 4.67 19.12 0.70
N TYR A 307 4.80 20.25 1.41
CA TYR A 307 5.48 20.37 2.71
C TYR A 307 7.01 20.10 2.71
N GLU A 308 7.65 20.06 1.56
CA GLU A 308 9.10 19.91 1.43
C GLU A 308 9.84 21.24 1.15
N GLY A 309 9.14 22.39 1.16
CA GLY A 309 9.74 23.72 0.98
C GLY A 309 10.07 24.09 -0.47
N LYS A 310 9.77 23.24 -1.46
CA LYS A 310 10.15 23.45 -2.87
C LYS A 310 9.22 24.39 -3.64
N ARG A 311 7.98 24.59 -3.17
CA ARG A 311 6.92 25.26 -3.95
C ARG A 311 7.23 26.70 -4.35
N ARG A 312 7.85 27.47 -3.43
CA ARG A 312 8.21 28.87 -3.71
C ARG A 312 9.18 29.00 -4.87
N GLU A 313 10.24 28.20 -4.85
CA GLU A 313 11.27 28.21 -5.89
C GLU A 313 10.72 27.76 -7.24
N ASP A 314 9.89 26.72 -7.26
CA ASP A 314 9.22 26.25 -8.47
C ASP A 314 8.32 27.35 -9.10
N LEU A 315 7.52 28.03 -8.28
CA LEU A 315 6.66 29.11 -8.75
C LEU A 315 7.45 30.32 -9.25
N ILE A 316 8.57 30.68 -8.60
CA ILE A 316 9.44 31.78 -9.03
C ILE A 316 10.08 31.46 -10.39
N ARG A 317 10.77 30.32 -10.50
CA ARG A 317 11.50 29.96 -11.73
C ARG A 317 10.56 29.69 -12.93
N MET A 318 9.32 29.28 -12.66
CA MET A 318 8.29 29.12 -13.71
C MET A 318 7.44 30.38 -13.94
N GLY A 319 7.76 31.51 -13.30
CA GLY A 319 7.07 32.79 -13.50
C GLY A 319 5.65 32.86 -12.96
N LYS A 320 5.22 31.92 -12.11
CA LYS A 320 3.85 31.81 -11.59
C LYS A 320 3.70 32.32 -10.15
N TYR A 321 4.78 32.80 -9.50
CA TYR A 321 4.77 33.12 -8.07
C TYR A 321 3.87 34.30 -7.71
N VAL A 322 3.98 35.40 -8.48
CA VAL A 322 3.20 36.60 -8.21
C VAL A 322 1.72 36.38 -8.50
N GLU A 323 1.41 35.71 -9.62
CA GLU A 323 0.03 35.37 -10.00
C GLU A 323 -0.61 34.47 -8.90
N THR A 324 0.11 33.44 -8.50
CA THR A 324 -0.36 32.53 -7.44
C THR A 324 -0.54 33.27 -6.11
N GLY A 325 0.40 34.11 -5.72
CA GLY A 325 0.34 34.88 -4.48
C GLY A 325 -0.82 35.86 -4.43
N LYS A 326 -1.16 36.50 -5.54
CA LYS A 326 -2.30 37.42 -5.65
C LYS A 326 -3.66 36.75 -5.41
N LYS A 327 -3.77 35.44 -5.59
CA LYS A 327 -4.98 34.66 -5.25
C LYS A 327 -5.24 34.64 -3.74
N TYR A 328 -4.19 34.84 -2.96
CA TYR A 328 -4.24 34.70 -1.49
C TYR A 328 -4.04 36.02 -0.74
N SER A 329 -3.48 37.02 -1.38
CA SER A 329 -3.26 38.35 -0.76
C SER A 329 -3.24 39.45 -1.81
N THR A 330 -4.05 40.47 -1.61
CA THR A 330 -4.10 41.67 -2.48
C THR A 330 -2.78 42.48 -2.44
N ASN A 331 -2.01 42.33 -1.37
CA ASN A 331 -0.72 43.01 -1.21
C ASN A 331 0.45 42.24 -1.81
N PHE A 332 0.19 41.10 -2.44
CA PHE A 332 1.23 40.32 -3.09
C PHE A 332 1.65 40.95 -4.43
N SER A 333 2.94 41.14 -4.61
CA SER A 333 3.49 41.82 -5.78
C SER A 333 4.91 41.30 -6.11
N GLU A 334 5.54 41.90 -7.13
CA GLU A 334 6.91 41.51 -7.52
C GLU A 334 7.95 41.70 -6.44
N LYS A 335 7.75 42.59 -5.44
CA LYS A 335 8.64 42.69 -4.29
C LYS A 335 8.80 41.36 -3.53
N ASN A 336 7.79 40.47 -3.57
CA ASN A 336 7.82 39.19 -2.88
C ASN A 336 8.69 38.13 -3.57
N LEU A 337 9.18 38.41 -4.78
CA LEU A 337 10.15 37.55 -5.46
C LEU A 337 11.50 37.48 -4.72
N LEU A 338 11.90 38.58 -4.10
CA LEU A 338 13.12 38.67 -3.31
C LEU A 338 12.79 38.86 -1.83
N PHE A 339 13.76 38.62 -0.96
CA PHE A 339 13.66 39.01 0.43
C PHE A 339 14.33 40.37 0.65
N PRO A 340 13.86 41.19 1.62
CA PRO A 340 14.55 42.41 1.96
C PRO A 340 15.94 42.08 2.53
N ILE A 341 16.95 42.86 2.14
CA ILE A 341 18.26 42.80 2.78
C ILE A 341 18.13 43.42 4.17
N PRO A 342 18.61 42.75 5.24
CA PRO A 342 18.55 43.30 6.59
C PRO A 342 19.21 44.69 6.66
N THR A 343 18.54 45.61 7.33
CA THR A 343 19.04 47.01 7.46
C THR A 343 20.44 47.07 8.04
N SER A 344 20.78 46.17 8.98
CA SER A 344 22.15 46.07 9.54
C SER A 344 23.20 45.84 8.48
N VAL A 345 22.92 44.96 7.50
CA VAL A 345 23.86 44.65 6.41
C VAL A 345 24.07 45.84 5.48
N ILE A 346 23.00 46.60 5.21
CA ILE A 346 23.10 47.83 4.38
C ILE A 346 23.88 48.93 5.11
N ILE A 347 23.70 49.06 6.45
CA ILE A 347 24.43 50.03 7.26
C ILE A 347 25.93 49.69 7.31
N GLU A 348 26.26 48.40 7.43
CA GLU A 348 27.63 47.93 7.50
C GLU A 348 28.39 48.01 6.18
N ASN A 349 27.66 47.97 5.04
CA ASN A 349 28.28 48.02 3.74
C ASN A 349 27.54 48.97 2.78
N SER A 350 28.05 50.18 2.62
CA SER A 350 27.49 51.23 1.77
C SER A 350 27.45 50.91 0.27
N HIS A 351 28.02 49.82 -0.17
CA HIS A 351 27.93 49.35 -1.57
C HIS A 351 26.76 48.42 -1.83
N ILE A 352 26.01 48.07 -0.79
CA ILE A 352 24.83 47.23 -0.92
C ILE A 352 23.59 48.12 -0.96
N GLU A 353 22.84 48.02 -2.06
CA GLU A 353 21.54 48.63 -2.21
C GLU A 353 20.43 47.66 -1.85
N GLN A 354 19.32 48.17 -1.27
CA GLN A 354 18.16 47.38 -0.95
C GLN A 354 17.53 46.78 -2.21
N ASN A 355 16.98 45.59 -2.10
CA ASN A 355 16.22 44.98 -3.19
C ASN A 355 15.03 45.88 -3.59
N PRO A 356 14.66 45.87 -4.89
CA PRO A 356 13.57 46.73 -5.40
C PRO A 356 12.27 46.57 -4.58
N HIS A 357 11.60 47.69 -4.32
CA HIS A 357 10.31 47.79 -3.64
C HIS A 357 10.34 47.59 -2.09
N TYR A 358 11.52 47.52 -1.46
CA TYR A 358 11.68 47.52 -0.01
C TYR A 358 12.23 48.85 0.53
#